data_766a22b8dabfd67361c2a5bc007380b1
#
_entry.id   766a22b8dabfd67361c2a5bc007380b1
#
_cell.length_a   1.000
_cell.length_b   1.000
_cell.length_c   1.000
_cell.angle_alpha   90.00
_cell.angle_beta   90.00
_cell.angle_gamma   90.00
#
_symmetry.space_group_name_H-M   'P 1'
#
loop_
_entity.id
_entity.type
_entity.pdbx_description
1 polymer ?
#
loop_
_entity_poly.entity_id
_entity_poly.type
_entity_poly.pdbx_seq_one_letter_code
_entity_poly.pdbx_strand_id
1 'polypeptide(L)'
;TSSADIAFLLLIFFLVSTTMDVDKGIQRRLPPMPDDNQKQQDIKVNRRNIVVVRINSQDRILAGGVPMDVTQVKEKIKEFIVNPTNSESLPEKEMKDIEGFGQYAVSKGVVSLQNDRGTSYSAYLRVQNEIVKAFNEIRDDFAMVNYGSKYADLDEEKQRIVRDAVPQSISEAEPKDVSKKK
;
A
#
# COMPACT_ATOMS: atom_id res chain seq x y z
N THR A 1 -44.91 30.55 -24.44
CA THR A 1 -44.65 30.11 -23.02
C THR A 1 -44.20 28.67 -22.92
N SER A 2 -44.49 27.81 -23.88
CA SER A 2 -44.15 26.39 -23.87
C SER A 2 -42.64 26.13 -24.08
N SER A 3 -41.95 26.89 -24.93
CA SER A 3 -40.54 26.69 -25.25
C SER A 3 -39.60 27.09 -24.11
N ALA A 4 -39.99 28.10 -23.33
CA ALA A 4 -39.21 28.52 -22.16
C ALA A 4 -39.25 27.46 -21.04
N ASP A 5 -40.38 26.79 -20.87
CA ASP A 5 -40.57 25.73 -19.89
C ASP A 5 -39.75 24.48 -20.23
N ILE A 6 -39.74 24.11 -21.51
CA ILE A 6 -38.91 23.02 -22.03
C ILE A 6 -37.42 23.33 -21.86
N ALA A 7 -36.99 24.55 -22.15
CA ALA A 7 -35.59 24.96 -21.96
C ALA A 7 -35.18 24.93 -20.48
N PHE A 8 -36.10 25.33 -19.58
CA PHE A 8 -35.83 25.29 -18.14
C PHE A 8 -35.74 23.84 -17.60
N LEU A 9 -36.64 22.96 -18.07
CA LEU A 9 -36.59 21.54 -17.72
C LEU A 9 -35.33 20.85 -18.24
N LEU A 10 -34.88 21.17 -19.46
CA LEU A 10 -33.62 20.69 -20.00
C LEU A 10 -32.44 21.21 -19.19
N LEU A 11 -32.43 22.47 -18.77
CA LEU A 11 -31.38 23.05 -17.92
C LEU A 11 -31.29 22.31 -16.58
N ILE A 12 -32.42 22.06 -15.91
CA ILE A 12 -32.48 21.30 -14.66
C ILE A 12 -31.99 19.85 -14.88
N PHE A 13 -32.40 19.21 -15.97
CA PHE A 13 -31.97 17.86 -16.32
C PHE A 13 -30.46 17.78 -16.50
N PHE A 14 -29.85 18.72 -17.23
CA PHE A 14 -28.39 18.78 -17.38
C PHE A 14 -27.71 19.09 -16.06
N LEU A 15 -28.26 19.95 -15.22
CA LEU A 15 -27.69 20.28 -13.90
C LEU A 15 -27.70 19.08 -12.97
N VAL A 16 -28.76 18.27 -12.96
CA VAL A 16 -28.86 17.05 -12.15
C VAL A 16 -27.98 15.93 -12.72
N SER A 17 -27.90 15.79 -14.05
CA SER A 17 -27.08 14.76 -14.68
C SER A 17 -25.59 15.05 -14.62
N THR A 18 -25.17 16.32 -14.43
CA THR A 18 -23.76 16.68 -14.22
C THR A 18 -23.31 16.59 -12.77
N THR A 19 -24.21 16.43 -11.82
CA THR A 19 -23.89 16.10 -10.43
C THR A 19 -23.78 14.58 -10.23
N MET A 20 -23.25 13.85 -11.20
CA MET A 20 -22.80 12.50 -10.91
C MET A 20 -21.70 12.63 -9.87
N ASP A 21 -21.96 12.12 -8.67
CA ASP A 21 -20.94 11.88 -7.66
C ASP A 21 -19.82 11.15 -8.36
N VAL A 22 -18.71 11.86 -8.53
CA VAL A 22 -17.47 11.21 -8.92
C VAL A 22 -17.16 10.34 -7.71
N ASP A 23 -17.48 9.05 -7.83
CA ASP A 23 -17.01 8.07 -6.89
C ASP A 23 -15.58 8.47 -6.55
N LYS A 24 -15.33 8.75 -5.28
CA LYS A 24 -13.97 8.98 -4.77
C LYS A 24 -13.25 7.64 -4.84
N GLY A 25 -13.01 7.19 -6.05
CA GLY A 25 -12.08 6.12 -6.34
C GLY A 25 -10.76 6.50 -5.68
N ILE A 26 -10.11 5.55 -5.07
CA ILE A 26 -8.76 5.70 -4.52
C ILE A 26 -7.92 6.34 -5.62
N GLN A 27 -7.61 7.63 -5.47
CA GLN A 27 -6.73 8.33 -6.41
C GLN A 27 -5.33 7.74 -6.24
N ARG A 28 -5.05 6.70 -7.00
CA ARG A 28 -3.71 6.19 -7.20
C ARG A 28 -3.02 7.13 -8.17
N ARG A 29 -2.14 7.99 -7.68
CA ARG A 29 -1.16 8.64 -8.55
C ARG A 29 -0.30 7.55 -9.14
N LEU A 30 -0.49 7.29 -10.43
CA LEU A 30 0.47 6.49 -11.19
C LEU A 30 1.84 7.18 -11.05
N PRO A 31 2.90 6.41 -10.76
CA PRO A 31 4.25 6.96 -10.82
C PRO A 31 4.46 7.60 -12.19
N PRO A 32 5.17 8.74 -12.29
CA PRO A 32 5.55 9.27 -13.59
C PRO A 32 6.30 8.19 -14.37
N MET A 33 6.01 8.10 -15.69
CA MET A 33 6.76 7.19 -16.56
C MET A 33 8.25 7.45 -16.34
N PRO A 34 9.07 6.40 -16.17
CA PRO A 34 10.52 6.57 -16.09
C PRO A 34 10.98 7.28 -17.36
N ASP A 35 11.67 8.40 -17.23
CA ASP A 35 12.40 9.01 -18.34
C ASP A 35 13.48 8.02 -18.79
N ASP A 36 13.53 7.71 -20.10
CA ASP A 36 14.46 6.77 -20.72
C ASP A 36 15.95 7.09 -20.47
N ASN A 37 16.24 8.20 -19.80
CA ASN A 37 17.59 8.67 -19.45
C ASN A 37 17.96 8.53 -17.96
N GLN A 38 17.08 8.01 -17.12
CA GLN A 38 17.52 7.58 -15.80
C GLN A 38 18.30 6.28 -15.98
N LYS A 39 19.64 6.40 -16.05
CA LYS A 39 20.56 5.31 -15.77
C LYS A 39 19.95 4.52 -14.62
N GLN A 40 19.60 3.26 -14.87
CA GLN A 40 19.27 2.29 -13.84
C GLN A 40 20.42 2.35 -12.84
N GLN A 41 20.30 3.20 -11.83
CA GLN A 41 21.02 2.97 -10.61
C GLN A 41 20.49 1.63 -10.14
N ASP A 42 21.30 0.60 -10.33
CA ASP A 42 21.14 -0.68 -9.68
C ASP A 42 21.04 -0.37 -8.17
N ILE A 43 19.83 -0.04 -7.72
CA ILE A 43 19.50 -0.07 -6.32
C ILE A 43 19.58 -1.54 -5.99
N LYS A 44 20.74 -1.98 -5.52
CA LYS A 44 20.92 -3.29 -4.88
C LYS A 44 20.03 -3.26 -3.63
N VAL A 45 18.73 -3.45 -3.85
CA VAL A 45 17.80 -3.65 -2.75
C VAL A 45 18.26 -4.94 -2.09
N ASN A 46 18.82 -4.84 -0.90
CA ASN A 46 19.24 -6.01 -0.15
C ASN A 46 18.05 -6.95 -0.05
N ARG A 47 18.24 -8.23 -0.39
CA ARG A 47 17.15 -9.24 -0.39
C ARG A 47 16.43 -9.31 0.96
N ARG A 48 17.10 -8.97 2.04
CA ARG A 48 16.52 -8.91 3.38
C ARG A 48 15.47 -7.81 3.54
N ASN A 49 15.52 -6.77 2.68
CA ASN A 49 14.57 -5.66 2.72
C ASN A 49 13.29 -5.93 1.92
N ILE A 50 13.16 -7.10 1.29
CA ILE A 50 11.98 -7.45 0.50
C ILE A 50 11.34 -8.71 1.06
N VAL A 51 10.05 -8.63 1.39
CA VAL A 51 9.21 -9.81 1.60
C VAL A 51 8.29 -10.00 0.41
N VAL A 52 8.36 -11.17 -0.21
CA VAL A 52 7.48 -11.52 -1.32
C VAL A 52 6.26 -12.24 -0.76
N VAL A 53 5.08 -11.66 -1.00
CA VAL A 53 3.79 -12.28 -0.72
C VAL A 53 3.23 -12.75 -2.06
N ARG A 54 3.21 -14.06 -2.27
CA ARG A 54 2.73 -14.68 -3.52
C ARG A 54 1.40 -15.38 -3.28
N ILE A 55 0.47 -15.20 -4.21
CA ILE A 55 -0.80 -15.92 -4.25
C ILE A 55 -0.81 -16.76 -5.53
N ASN A 56 -0.96 -18.07 -5.37
CA ASN A 56 -0.99 -18.97 -6.52
C ASN A 56 -2.40 -19.08 -7.14
N SER A 57 -2.51 -19.81 -8.25
CA SER A 57 -3.76 -20.06 -8.96
C SER A 57 -4.80 -20.87 -8.16
N GLN A 58 -4.42 -21.45 -7.03
CA GLN A 58 -5.30 -22.15 -6.08
C GLN A 58 -5.63 -21.30 -4.85
N ASP A 59 -5.36 -19.98 -4.92
CA ASP A 59 -5.56 -19.01 -3.83
C ASP A 59 -4.75 -19.30 -2.55
N ARG A 60 -3.67 -20.10 -2.68
CA ARG A 60 -2.75 -20.36 -1.57
C ARG A 60 -1.73 -19.24 -1.45
N ILE A 61 -1.44 -18.84 -0.22
CA ILE A 61 -0.57 -17.70 0.09
C ILE A 61 0.77 -18.22 0.60
N LEU A 62 1.85 -17.64 0.05
CA LEU A 62 3.20 -17.80 0.55
C LEU A 62 3.75 -16.41 0.89
N ALA A 63 4.19 -16.19 2.11
CA ALA A 63 4.90 -14.97 2.49
C ALA A 63 6.31 -15.29 2.98
N GLY A 64 7.31 -14.67 2.33
CA GLY A 64 8.70 -14.99 2.60
C GLY A 64 9.09 -16.45 2.32
N GLY A 65 8.38 -17.13 1.40
CA GLY A 65 8.58 -18.54 1.08
C GLY A 65 7.88 -19.53 2.01
N VAL A 66 7.16 -19.07 3.03
CA VAL A 66 6.43 -19.90 3.98
C VAL A 66 4.94 -19.91 3.63
N PRO A 67 4.31 -21.07 3.45
CA PRO A 67 2.85 -21.16 3.28
C PRO A 67 2.13 -20.68 4.55
N MET A 68 1.09 -19.87 4.38
CA MET A 68 0.31 -19.37 5.51
C MET A 68 -1.14 -19.06 5.12
N ASP A 69 -1.97 -18.91 6.14
CA ASP A 69 -3.35 -18.45 5.99
C ASP A 69 -3.40 -16.92 5.85
N VAL A 70 -4.45 -16.41 5.21
CA VAL A 70 -4.67 -14.97 5.03
C VAL A 70 -4.66 -14.19 6.36
N THR A 71 -5.16 -14.81 7.43
CA THR A 71 -5.20 -14.20 8.77
C THR A 71 -3.82 -13.99 9.39
N GLN A 72 -2.83 -14.77 8.96
CA GLN A 72 -1.45 -14.69 9.46
C GLN A 72 -0.60 -13.67 8.69
N VAL A 73 -1.06 -13.24 7.51
CA VAL A 73 -0.31 -12.31 6.65
C VAL A 73 -0.06 -10.99 7.37
N LYS A 74 -1.06 -10.45 8.05
CA LYS A 74 -0.95 -9.18 8.79
C LYS A 74 0.18 -9.21 9.80
N GLU A 75 0.20 -10.22 10.68
CA GLU A 75 1.22 -10.35 11.73
C GLU A 75 2.62 -10.55 11.13
N LYS A 76 2.72 -11.35 10.06
CA LYS A 76 3.99 -11.57 9.36
C LYS A 76 4.56 -10.29 8.75
N ILE A 77 3.72 -9.48 8.14
CA ILE A 77 4.13 -8.19 7.57
C ILE A 77 4.51 -7.19 8.67
N LYS A 78 3.73 -7.16 9.76
CA LYS A 78 4.02 -6.31 10.92
C LYS A 78 5.39 -6.64 11.53
N GLU A 79 5.66 -7.92 11.80
CA GLU A 79 6.96 -8.39 12.28
C GLU A 79 8.10 -8.00 11.33
N PHE A 80 7.88 -8.20 10.03
CA PHE A 80 8.87 -7.89 9.00
C PHE A 80 9.20 -6.39 8.97
N ILE A 81 8.21 -5.51 8.93
CA ILE A 81 8.42 -4.06 8.82
C ILE A 81 9.00 -3.48 10.11
N VAL A 82 8.49 -3.89 11.27
CA VAL A 82 8.91 -3.33 12.57
C VAL A 82 10.31 -3.82 12.96
N ASN A 83 10.67 -5.05 12.59
CA ASN A 83 11.94 -5.69 12.99
C ASN A 83 12.28 -5.40 14.47
N PRO A 84 11.51 -5.93 15.43
CA PRO A 84 11.61 -5.52 16.83
C PRO A 84 12.94 -5.91 17.48
N THR A 85 13.57 -6.98 16.99
CA THR A 85 14.84 -7.50 17.50
C THR A 85 16.05 -6.97 16.72
N ASN A 86 15.83 -6.10 15.73
CA ASN A 86 16.86 -5.63 14.80
C ASN A 86 17.69 -6.77 14.17
N SER A 87 16.98 -7.85 13.79
CA SER A 87 17.58 -9.04 13.19
C SER A 87 18.19 -8.74 11.82
N GLU A 88 19.34 -9.35 11.53
CA GLU A 88 20.00 -9.24 10.22
C GLU A 88 19.22 -9.93 9.08
N SER A 89 18.30 -10.80 9.42
CA SER A 89 17.39 -11.47 8.45
C SER A 89 16.17 -10.63 8.06
N LEU A 90 15.92 -9.55 8.79
CA LEU A 90 14.80 -8.64 8.59
C LEU A 90 15.30 -7.29 8.05
N PRO A 91 14.40 -6.40 7.56
CA PRO A 91 14.79 -5.15 6.93
C PRO A 91 15.69 -4.26 7.77
N GLU A 92 16.60 -3.62 7.08
CA GLU A 92 17.40 -2.54 7.65
C GLU A 92 16.52 -1.35 8.03
N LYS A 93 17.00 -0.61 9.03
CA LYS A 93 16.45 0.70 9.39
C LYS A 93 17.44 1.79 9.00
N GLU A 94 16.93 2.88 8.46
CA GLU A 94 17.68 4.06 8.11
C GLU A 94 17.27 5.23 8.99
N MET A 95 18.24 5.91 9.59
CA MET A 95 17.95 7.13 10.32
C MET A 95 17.56 8.24 9.34
N LYS A 96 16.34 8.71 9.44
CA LYS A 96 15.83 9.84 8.67
C LYS A 96 15.44 10.99 9.60
N ASP A 97 15.74 12.19 9.15
CA ASP A 97 15.25 13.39 9.83
C ASP A 97 13.84 13.72 9.30
N ILE A 98 12.85 13.58 10.18
CA ILE A 98 11.44 13.83 9.85
C ILE A 98 11.11 15.22 10.34
N GLU A 99 10.72 16.09 9.42
CA GLU A 99 10.36 17.48 9.73
C GLU A 99 9.21 17.54 10.75
N GLY A 100 9.46 18.22 11.86
CA GLY A 100 8.52 18.34 12.97
C GLY A 100 8.59 17.21 14.01
N PHE A 101 9.45 16.19 13.80
CA PHE A 101 9.63 15.08 14.73
C PHE A 101 11.09 14.84 15.12
N GLY A 102 12.03 15.03 14.18
CA GLY A 102 13.45 14.76 14.37
C GLY A 102 13.88 13.40 13.80
N GLN A 103 15.01 12.88 14.29
CA GLN A 103 15.59 11.64 13.77
C GLN A 103 14.80 10.41 14.20
N TYR A 104 14.43 9.60 13.23
CA TYR A 104 13.74 8.33 13.44
C TYR A 104 14.29 7.22 12.55
N ALA A 105 14.35 6.00 13.08
CA ALA A 105 14.82 4.82 12.37
C ALA A 105 13.70 4.23 11.50
N VAL A 106 13.62 4.67 10.26
CA VAL A 106 12.60 4.24 9.28
C VAL A 106 13.00 2.90 8.66
N SER A 107 12.06 1.95 8.60
CA SER A 107 12.29 0.64 7.97
C SER A 107 12.45 0.78 6.45
N LYS A 108 13.44 0.07 5.87
CA LYS A 108 13.62 -0.10 4.42
C LYS A 108 12.81 -1.25 3.85
N GLY A 109 11.94 -1.86 4.64
CA GLY A 109 11.14 -3.01 4.24
C GLY A 109 10.16 -2.69 3.12
N VAL A 110 10.15 -3.53 2.10
CA VAL A 110 9.21 -3.46 0.97
C VAL A 110 8.44 -4.77 0.89
N VAL A 111 7.13 -4.67 0.80
CA VAL A 111 6.25 -5.82 0.58
C VAL A 111 5.97 -5.95 -0.91
N SER A 112 6.44 -7.04 -1.52
CA SER A 112 6.19 -7.34 -2.94
C SER A 112 5.00 -8.29 -3.06
N LEU A 113 3.85 -7.79 -3.49
CA LEU A 113 2.66 -8.60 -3.74
C LEU A 113 2.70 -9.13 -5.17
N GLN A 114 2.67 -10.46 -5.31
CA GLN A 114 2.71 -11.16 -6.59
C GLN A 114 1.54 -12.14 -6.64
N ASN A 115 0.85 -12.18 -7.77
CA ASN A 115 -0.21 -13.15 -8.01
C ASN A 115 0.00 -13.86 -9.34
N ASP A 116 -0.39 -15.13 -9.39
CA ASP A 116 -0.44 -15.91 -10.62
C ASP A 116 -1.69 -15.53 -11.43
N ARG A 117 -1.69 -15.75 -12.74
CA ARG A 117 -2.83 -15.42 -13.61
C ARG A 117 -4.14 -16.11 -13.26
N GLY A 118 -4.10 -17.23 -12.57
CA GLY A 118 -5.30 -17.96 -12.13
C GLY A 118 -5.80 -17.58 -10.74
N THR A 119 -5.16 -16.64 -10.07
CA THR A 119 -5.56 -16.20 -8.73
C THR A 119 -6.92 -15.50 -8.78
N SER A 120 -7.83 -15.84 -7.83
CA SER A 120 -9.11 -15.16 -7.75
C SER A 120 -8.93 -13.72 -7.27
N TYR A 121 -9.75 -12.82 -7.83
CA TYR A 121 -9.74 -11.41 -7.42
C TYR A 121 -10.06 -11.23 -5.93
N SER A 122 -10.93 -12.08 -5.39
CA SER A 122 -11.29 -12.05 -3.97
C SER A 122 -10.13 -12.44 -3.06
N ALA A 123 -9.30 -13.41 -3.44
CA ALA A 123 -8.10 -13.78 -2.69
C ALA A 123 -7.07 -12.66 -2.72
N TYR A 124 -6.85 -12.07 -3.89
CA TYR A 124 -5.97 -10.92 -4.05
C TYR A 124 -6.37 -9.75 -3.13
N LEU A 125 -7.67 -9.36 -3.15
CA LEU A 125 -8.16 -8.26 -2.31
C LEU A 125 -8.04 -8.56 -0.82
N ARG A 126 -8.30 -9.81 -0.39
CA ARG A 126 -8.14 -10.18 1.03
C ARG A 126 -6.70 -10.01 1.49
N VAL A 127 -5.74 -10.50 0.70
CA VAL A 127 -4.32 -10.38 1.03
C VAL A 127 -3.88 -8.91 1.02
N GLN A 128 -4.30 -8.14 0.02
CA GLN A 128 -4.02 -6.71 -0.04
C GLN A 128 -4.56 -5.97 1.19
N ASN A 129 -5.78 -6.28 1.62
CA ASN A 129 -6.38 -5.69 2.81
C ASN A 129 -5.60 -6.03 4.08
N GLU A 130 -5.12 -7.27 4.23
CA GLU A 130 -4.31 -7.65 5.39
C GLU A 130 -2.95 -6.95 5.41
N ILE A 131 -2.33 -6.75 4.25
CA ILE A 131 -1.09 -5.96 4.14
C ILE A 131 -1.34 -4.50 4.57
N VAL A 132 -2.42 -3.88 4.06
CA VAL A 132 -2.78 -2.50 4.43
C VAL A 132 -3.10 -2.38 5.92
N LYS A 133 -3.82 -3.35 6.49
CA LYS A 133 -4.09 -3.39 7.94
C LYS A 133 -2.79 -3.46 8.76
N ALA A 134 -1.80 -4.24 8.32
CA ALA A 134 -0.51 -4.31 8.98
C ALA A 134 0.15 -2.92 9.07
N PHE A 135 0.20 -2.18 7.96
CA PHE A 135 0.75 -0.82 7.96
C PHE A 135 -0.06 0.15 8.82
N ASN A 136 -1.39 0.04 8.78
CA ASN A 136 -2.25 0.89 9.62
C ASN A 136 -2.05 0.62 11.11
N GLU A 137 -1.92 -0.64 11.52
CA GLU A 137 -1.61 -0.98 12.92
C GLU A 137 -0.23 -0.45 13.35
N ILE A 138 0.80 -0.55 12.48
CA ILE A 138 2.12 0.01 12.79
C ILE A 138 2.04 1.54 12.96
N ARG A 139 1.24 2.22 12.11
CA ARG A 139 1.00 3.67 12.22
C ARG A 139 0.23 4.03 13.48
N ASP A 140 -0.78 3.23 13.84
CA ASP A 140 -1.52 3.42 15.09
C ASP A 140 -0.62 3.21 16.31
N ASP A 141 0.24 2.18 16.31
CA ASP A 141 1.21 1.94 17.38
C ASP A 141 2.19 3.13 17.53
N PHE A 142 2.72 3.62 16.40
CA PHE A 142 3.59 4.82 16.40
C PHE A 142 2.86 6.05 16.93
N ALA A 143 1.64 6.30 16.45
CA ALA A 143 0.82 7.44 16.83
C ALA A 143 0.45 7.40 18.32
N MET A 144 0.09 6.22 18.82
CA MET A 144 -0.26 6.02 20.22
C MET A 144 0.93 6.26 21.14
N VAL A 145 2.12 5.77 20.78
CA VAL A 145 3.35 5.96 21.58
C VAL A 145 3.77 7.42 21.62
N ASN A 146 3.68 8.15 20.50
CA ASN A 146 4.23 9.51 20.39
C ASN A 146 3.21 10.61 20.67
N TYR A 147 1.92 10.37 20.41
CA TYR A 147 0.86 11.37 20.48
C TYR A 147 -0.32 10.98 21.38
N GLY A 148 -0.37 9.74 21.88
CA GLY A 148 -1.44 9.24 22.75
C GLY A 148 -2.81 9.06 22.07
N SER A 149 -2.83 9.07 20.73
CA SER A 149 -4.05 8.94 19.92
C SER A 149 -3.79 8.05 18.70
N LYS A 150 -4.84 7.48 18.10
CA LYS A 150 -4.72 6.71 16.86
C LYS A 150 -4.38 7.62 15.69
N TYR A 151 -3.77 7.05 14.66
CA TYR A 151 -3.39 7.75 13.45
C TYR A 151 -4.55 8.56 12.82
N ALA A 152 -5.75 7.97 12.75
CA ALA A 152 -6.91 8.61 12.15
C ALA A 152 -7.43 9.83 12.94
N ASP A 153 -7.14 9.90 14.23
CA ASP A 153 -7.60 10.97 15.14
C ASP A 153 -6.60 12.14 15.23
N LEU A 154 -5.45 12.01 14.58
CA LEU A 154 -4.41 13.04 14.55
C LEU A 154 -4.74 14.15 13.54
N ASP A 155 -4.21 15.34 13.80
CA ASP A 155 -4.21 16.44 12.82
C ASP A 155 -3.34 16.09 11.59
N GLU A 156 -3.52 16.83 10.50
CA GLU A 156 -2.88 16.54 9.21
C GLU A 156 -1.34 16.59 9.28
N GLU A 157 -0.78 17.47 10.09
CA GLU A 157 0.66 17.61 10.29
C GLU A 157 1.24 16.37 10.96
N LYS A 158 0.63 15.91 12.05
CA LYS A 158 1.06 14.67 12.75
C LYS A 158 0.82 13.43 11.90
N GLN A 159 -0.28 13.38 11.13
CA GLN A 159 -0.49 12.30 10.17
C GLN A 159 0.61 12.24 9.12
N ARG A 160 1.11 13.39 8.63
CA ARG A 160 2.24 13.46 7.72
C ARG A 160 3.49 12.85 8.36
N ILE A 161 3.81 13.27 9.59
CA ILE A 161 4.95 12.72 10.34
C ILE A 161 4.85 11.20 10.48
N VAL A 162 3.67 10.68 10.83
CA VAL A 162 3.45 9.22 10.93
C VAL A 162 3.65 8.52 9.59
N ARG A 163 3.19 9.12 8.47
CA ARG A 163 3.42 8.56 7.13
C ARG A 163 4.89 8.53 6.75
N ASP A 164 5.65 9.54 7.13
CA ASP A 164 7.09 9.63 6.86
C ASP A 164 7.89 8.66 7.74
N ALA A 165 7.46 8.43 8.99
CA ALA A 165 8.04 7.44 9.90
C ALA A 165 7.70 6.00 9.50
N VAL A 166 6.50 5.76 8.97
CA VAL A 166 5.99 4.45 8.56
C VAL A 166 5.47 4.54 7.12
N PRO A 167 6.36 4.60 6.13
CA PRO A 167 5.98 4.65 4.73
C PRO A 167 5.36 3.30 4.30
N GLN A 168 4.26 3.37 3.56
CA GLN A 168 3.58 2.18 3.03
C GLN A 168 4.28 1.72 1.75
N SER A 169 5.34 0.95 1.89
CA SER A 169 6.15 0.44 0.78
C SER A 169 5.60 -0.89 0.26
N ILE A 170 4.62 -0.81 -0.64
CA ILE A 170 4.03 -1.97 -1.31
C ILE A 170 4.36 -1.89 -2.79
N SER A 171 4.96 -2.95 -3.33
CA SER A 171 5.23 -3.14 -4.75
C SER A 171 4.33 -4.24 -5.29
N GLU A 172 3.64 -3.97 -6.38
CA GLU A 172 2.82 -4.96 -7.08
C GLU A 172 3.54 -5.36 -8.36
N ALA A 173 3.79 -6.66 -8.53
CA ALA A 173 4.35 -7.21 -9.76
C ALA A 173 3.24 -7.69 -10.69
N GLU A 174 3.44 -7.52 -11.99
CA GLU A 174 2.51 -8.08 -12.99
C GLU A 174 2.38 -9.60 -12.85
N PRO A 175 1.16 -10.16 -13.08
CA PRO A 175 0.93 -11.59 -13.01
C PRO A 175 1.84 -12.35 -13.97
N LYS A 176 2.64 -13.30 -13.46
CA LYS A 176 3.51 -14.14 -14.29
C LYS A 176 2.77 -15.39 -14.73
N ASP A 177 2.89 -15.73 -16.02
CA ASP A 177 2.50 -17.03 -16.53
C ASP A 177 3.49 -18.10 -16.06
N VAL A 178 3.09 -18.91 -15.10
CA VAL A 178 3.88 -20.08 -14.64
C VAL A 178 3.71 -21.27 -15.59
N SER A 179 2.77 -21.20 -16.54
CA SER A 179 2.44 -22.30 -17.46
C SER A 179 3.45 -22.52 -18.61
N LYS A 180 4.52 -21.72 -18.72
CA LYS A 180 5.58 -21.89 -19.74
C LYS A 180 6.93 -22.23 -19.14
N LYS A 181 7.01 -23.36 -18.42
CA LYS A 181 8.25 -24.14 -18.31
C LYS A 181 7.95 -25.57 -18.72
N LYS A 182 8.14 -25.83 -20.00
CA LYS A 182 8.45 -27.17 -20.52
C LYS A 182 9.93 -27.24 -20.72
#